data_a096bf77d5a3ad375570ccd24c98508f
#
_entry.id   a096bf77d5a3ad375570ccd24c98508f
#
_cell.length_a   1.000
_cell.length_b   1.000
_cell.length_c   1.000
_cell.angle_alpha   90.00
_cell.angle_beta   90.00
_cell.angle_gamma   90.00
#
_symmetry.space_group_name_H-M   'P 1'
#
loop_
_entity.id
_entity.type
_entity.pdbx_description
1 polymer ?
#
loop_
_entity_poly.entity_id
_entity_poly.type
_entity_poly.pdbx_seq_one_letter_code
_entity_poly.pdbx_strand_id
1 'polypeptide(L)'
;MLHNTILPARNVVLPGKRCFELLTMLLSRPKTQSQQDLAVKLRIGQPTDRGHFTWERRRLLIHAAKTALAAALCWAIALHFGLRDGYWGAISAIIVLQSNFGATITASRDRILGTLIGAAFGFTFSLFGTLPWNYILAVFLAVILCGLLGLRNSSRLAGVTITIIMLVQTSGSHWLLALHRVGEVMLGIIVAILVSTLVFPDRARLRLREGLAQEFLILGSFFETILHGFGGQPPPKLAEFRQDALDTLRLNNALLEAARNEPSGGPGSREGLTTLSQFGRSIFDALVALEFAVQDSHQDEYANQLQPELGHLLADIQSGFQYVAKCIHSWRFHIPPPDLDLEADIARLEARMAQVRHTGVDFSQAEILRAYAVQLHLKQIARLLRASRVETSSAVGEARIAES
;
A
#
# COMPACT_ATOMS: atom_id res chain seq x y z
N MET A 1 -26.54 -56.43 -25.35
CA MET A 1 -26.58 -55.97 -26.73
C MET A 1 -26.93 -54.49 -26.66
N LEU A 2 -26.02 -53.57 -26.44
CA LEU A 2 -25.13 -52.92 -27.39
C LEU A 2 -25.83 -52.29 -28.58
N HIS A 3 -26.03 -51.01 -28.58
CA HIS A 3 -25.78 -50.23 -29.78
C HIS A 3 -25.32 -48.79 -29.42
N ASN A 4 -24.07 -48.52 -29.75
CA ASN A 4 -23.47 -47.22 -29.89
C ASN A 4 -24.16 -46.45 -31.03
N THR A 5 -24.49 -45.19 -30.82
CA THR A 5 -24.73 -44.24 -31.91
C THR A 5 -23.97 -42.95 -31.64
N ILE A 6 -22.86 -42.80 -32.31
CA ILE A 6 -22.02 -41.59 -32.40
C ILE A 6 -22.78 -40.61 -33.31
N LEU A 7 -23.07 -39.40 -32.83
CA LEU A 7 -23.55 -38.29 -33.64
C LEU A 7 -22.37 -37.30 -33.87
N PRO A 8 -22.19 -36.77 -35.10
CA PRO A 8 -21.05 -35.94 -35.46
C PRO A 8 -21.23 -34.50 -34.99
N ALA A 9 -20.11 -33.91 -34.55
CA ALA A 9 -19.97 -32.51 -34.19
C ALA A 9 -20.29 -31.60 -35.41
N ARG A 10 -21.35 -30.82 -35.30
CA ARG A 10 -21.60 -29.69 -36.22
C ARG A 10 -20.79 -28.50 -35.81
N ASN A 11 -19.85 -28.10 -36.63
CA ASN A 11 -19.15 -26.80 -36.61
C ASN A 11 -20.16 -25.67 -36.73
N VAL A 12 -20.40 -24.96 -35.62
CA VAL A 12 -21.08 -23.67 -35.64
C VAL A 12 -19.98 -22.59 -35.77
N VAL A 13 -19.77 -22.12 -36.98
CA VAL A 13 -18.96 -20.93 -37.28
C VAL A 13 -19.79 -19.70 -36.88
N LEU A 14 -19.46 -19.08 -35.78
CA LEU A 14 -20.01 -17.78 -35.38
C LEU A 14 -19.34 -16.67 -36.20
N PRO A 15 -20.07 -15.71 -36.78
CA PRO A 15 -19.51 -14.63 -37.59
C PRO A 15 -18.91 -13.54 -36.69
N GLY A 16 -17.63 -13.72 -36.33
CA GLY A 16 -16.87 -12.80 -35.46
C GLY A 16 -16.57 -11.43 -36.01
N LYS A 17 -16.91 -11.10 -37.26
CA LYS A 17 -16.62 -9.78 -37.86
C LYS A 17 -17.65 -8.69 -37.53
N ARG A 18 -18.93 -9.02 -37.39
CA ARG A 18 -19.96 -8.01 -37.08
C ARG A 18 -19.98 -7.52 -35.62
N CYS A 19 -19.50 -8.33 -34.70
CA CYS A 19 -19.41 -7.94 -33.28
C CYS A 19 -18.26 -6.95 -33.04
N PHE A 20 -17.18 -7.10 -33.80
CA PHE A 20 -16.00 -6.21 -33.70
C PHE A 20 -16.26 -4.84 -34.35
N GLU A 21 -17.03 -4.77 -35.44
CA GLU A 21 -17.43 -3.51 -36.07
C GLU A 21 -18.45 -2.71 -35.23
N LEU A 22 -19.38 -3.39 -34.54
CA LEU A 22 -20.29 -2.75 -33.59
C LEU A 22 -19.58 -2.22 -32.35
N LEU A 23 -18.55 -2.93 -31.87
CA LEU A 23 -17.73 -2.48 -30.73
C LEU A 23 -16.88 -1.26 -31.11
N THR A 24 -16.36 -1.23 -32.34
CA THR A 24 -15.58 -0.06 -32.83
C THR A 24 -16.46 1.15 -33.10
N MET A 25 -17.72 0.98 -33.56
CA MET A 25 -18.67 2.08 -33.70
C MET A 25 -19.19 2.64 -32.36
N LEU A 26 -19.32 1.83 -31.31
CA LEU A 26 -19.69 2.28 -29.98
C LEU A 26 -18.54 3.00 -29.25
N LEU A 27 -17.29 2.72 -29.63
CA LEU A 27 -16.10 3.37 -29.09
C LEU A 27 -15.71 4.67 -29.81
N SER A 28 -16.36 5.00 -30.94
CA SER A 28 -16.05 6.19 -31.78
C SER A 28 -16.97 7.39 -31.52
N ARG A 29 -17.55 7.55 -30.34
CA ARG A 29 -18.16 8.84 -29.97
C ARG A 29 -17.07 9.89 -29.82
N PRO A 30 -17.19 11.08 -30.46
CA PRO A 30 -16.21 12.14 -30.30
C PRO A 30 -16.17 12.54 -28.81
N LYS A 31 -15.01 12.32 -28.17
CA LYS A 31 -14.76 12.81 -26.82
C LYS A 31 -14.86 14.32 -26.85
N THR A 32 -15.71 14.90 -26.03
CA THR A 32 -15.78 16.35 -25.83
C THR A 32 -14.38 16.88 -25.46
N GLN A 33 -14.04 18.06 -25.92
CA GLN A 33 -12.72 18.69 -25.73
C GLN A 33 -12.27 18.67 -24.26
N SER A 34 -13.21 18.81 -23.34
CA SER A 34 -13.01 18.64 -21.88
C SER A 34 -12.51 17.25 -21.48
N GLN A 35 -12.99 16.17 -22.13
CA GLN A 35 -12.51 14.80 -21.83
C GLN A 35 -11.13 14.52 -22.45
N GLN A 36 -10.77 15.20 -23.53
CA GLN A 36 -9.42 15.13 -24.10
C GLN A 36 -8.41 15.87 -23.23
N ASP A 37 -8.77 17.04 -22.71
CA ASP A 37 -7.94 17.80 -21.77
C ASP A 37 -7.79 17.10 -20.41
N LEU A 38 -8.84 16.43 -19.94
CA LEU A 38 -8.79 15.58 -18.75
C LEU A 38 -7.88 14.36 -18.96
N ALA A 39 -7.98 13.70 -20.10
CA ALA A 39 -7.13 12.57 -20.48
C ALA A 39 -5.66 12.99 -20.65
N VAL A 40 -5.39 14.22 -21.09
CA VAL A 40 -4.04 14.80 -21.17
C VAL A 40 -3.53 15.17 -19.77
N LYS A 41 -4.36 15.74 -18.90
CA LYS A 41 -4.01 16.03 -17.49
C LYS A 41 -3.79 14.77 -16.65
N LEU A 42 -4.61 13.73 -16.85
CA LEU A 42 -4.43 12.41 -16.20
C LEU A 42 -3.17 11.67 -16.70
N ARG A 43 -2.68 12.01 -17.91
CA ARG A 43 -1.45 11.44 -18.48
C ARG A 43 -0.17 11.88 -17.77
N ILE A 44 -0.22 12.90 -16.92
CA ILE A 44 0.94 13.34 -16.10
C ILE A 44 1.16 12.43 -14.88
N GLY A 45 0.17 11.61 -14.50
CA GLY A 45 0.23 10.72 -13.32
C GLY A 45 0.10 9.23 -13.61
N GLN A 46 -0.33 8.82 -14.82
CA GLN A 46 -0.31 7.40 -15.16
C GLN A 46 1.03 7.06 -15.82
N PRO A 47 1.88 6.22 -15.21
CA PRO A 47 2.91 5.55 -15.97
C PRO A 47 2.19 4.80 -17.09
N THR A 48 2.54 5.09 -18.36
CA THR A 48 2.03 4.33 -19.48
C THR A 48 2.17 2.84 -19.15
N ASP A 49 1.15 2.04 -19.43
CA ASP A 49 1.06 0.60 -19.09
C ASP A 49 2.36 -0.15 -19.43
N ARG A 50 3.09 0.27 -20.44
CA ARG A 50 4.43 -0.23 -20.80
C ARG A 50 5.53 0.19 -19.83
N GLY A 51 5.47 1.36 -19.23
CA GLY A 51 6.45 1.86 -18.26
C GLY A 51 6.32 1.17 -16.91
N HIS A 52 5.12 0.91 -16.45
CA HIS A 52 4.82 0.21 -15.19
C HIS A 52 5.31 -1.25 -15.26
N PHE A 53 5.03 -1.94 -16.35
CA PHE A 53 5.42 -3.33 -16.57
C PHE A 53 6.94 -3.54 -16.67
N THR A 54 7.67 -2.62 -17.28
CA THR A 54 9.14 -2.69 -17.38
C THR A 54 9.81 -2.37 -16.05
N TRP A 55 9.25 -1.45 -15.26
CA TRP A 55 9.78 -1.04 -13.97
C TRP A 55 9.58 -2.12 -12.90
N GLU A 56 8.42 -2.74 -12.82
CA GLU A 56 8.17 -3.88 -11.93
C GLU A 56 9.07 -5.08 -12.24
N ARG A 57 9.24 -5.40 -13.52
CA ARG A 57 10.17 -6.46 -13.95
C ARG A 57 11.61 -6.18 -13.53
N ARG A 58 12.08 -4.95 -13.71
CA ARG A 58 13.42 -4.54 -13.27
C ARG A 58 13.59 -4.72 -11.76
N ARG A 59 12.60 -4.37 -10.96
CA ARG A 59 12.62 -4.55 -9.50
C ARG A 59 12.66 -6.02 -9.10
N LEU A 60 11.84 -6.84 -9.72
CA LEU A 60 11.86 -8.29 -9.52
C LEU A 60 13.25 -8.87 -9.84
N LEU A 61 13.86 -8.48 -10.95
CA LEU A 61 15.19 -8.94 -11.32
C LEU A 61 16.25 -8.49 -10.32
N ILE A 62 16.21 -7.23 -9.85
CA ILE A 62 17.15 -6.74 -8.84
C ILE A 62 16.98 -7.50 -7.53
N HIS A 63 15.74 -7.72 -7.08
CA HIS A 63 15.47 -8.49 -5.86
C HIS A 63 15.95 -9.96 -6.01
N ALA A 64 15.64 -10.61 -7.11
CA ALA A 64 16.09 -11.97 -7.40
C ALA A 64 17.63 -12.06 -7.43
N ALA A 65 18.30 -11.10 -8.07
CA ALA A 65 19.75 -11.03 -8.11
C ALA A 65 20.37 -10.84 -6.72
N LYS A 66 19.81 -9.95 -5.90
CA LYS A 66 20.23 -9.75 -4.50
C LYS A 66 20.07 -11.03 -3.68
N THR A 67 18.94 -11.71 -3.81
CA THR A 67 18.64 -12.94 -3.08
C THR A 67 19.60 -14.05 -3.47
N ALA A 68 19.83 -14.23 -4.78
CA ALA A 68 20.78 -15.20 -5.28
C ALA A 68 22.22 -14.89 -4.82
N LEU A 69 22.63 -13.62 -4.86
CA LEU A 69 23.94 -13.18 -4.39
C LEU A 69 24.13 -13.45 -2.90
N ALA A 70 23.12 -13.10 -2.05
CA ALA A 70 23.18 -13.35 -0.61
C ALA A 70 23.30 -14.85 -0.29
N ALA A 71 22.51 -15.68 -0.97
CA ALA A 71 22.59 -17.13 -0.81
C ALA A 71 23.97 -17.69 -1.24
N ALA A 72 24.49 -17.24 -2.38
CA ALA A 72 25.79 -17.66 -2.89
C ALA A 72 26.93 -17.23 -1.97
N LEU A 73 26.90 -16.00 -1.44
CA LEU A 73 27.90 -15.53 -0.46
C LEU A 73 27.86 -16.34 0.83
N CYS A 74 26.67 -16.62 1.39
CA CYS A 74 26.54 -17.47 2.56
C CYS A 74 27.13 -18.85 2.31
N TRP A 75 26.83 -19.46 1.17
CA TRP A 75 27.34 -20.78 0.82
C TRP A 75 28.85 -20.79 0.63
N ALA A 76 29.39 -19.78 -0.04
CA ALA A 76 30.84 -19.64 -0.22
C ALA A 76 31.60 -19.48 1.12
N ILE A 77 31.04 -18.64 2.04
CA ILE A 77 31.59 -18.47 3.39
C ILE A 77 31.53 -19.82 4.15
N ALA A 78 30.41 -20.52 4.09
CA ALA A 78 30.24 -21.81 4.75
C ALA A 78 31.24 -22.86 4.24
N LEU A 79 31.49 -22.91 2.93
CA LEU A 79 32.52 -23.79 2.34
C LEU A 79 33.93 -23.41 2.80
N HIS A 80 34.25 -22.12 2.83
CA HIS A 80 35.57 -21.63 3.26
C HIS A 80 35.89 -22.00 4.70
N PHE A 81 34.88 -21.88 5.60
CA PHE A 81 35.03 -22.23 7.03
C PHE A 81 34.74 -23.70 7.33
N GLY A 82 34.44 -24.53 6.37
CA GLY A 82 34.18 -25.97 6.54
C GLY A 82 32.91 -26.24 7.37
N LEU A 83 31.89 -25.37 7.31
CA LEU A 83 30.66 -25.56 8.04
C LEU A 83 29.82 -26.69 7.42
N ARG A 84 29.59 -27.78 8.17
CA ARG A 84 28.92 -29.00 7.67
C ARG A 84 27.51 -28.71 7.14
N ASP A 85 26.74 -27.85 7.84
CA ASP A 85 25.36 -27.54 7.53
C ASP A 85 25.16 -26.09 7.03
N GLY A 86 26.20 -25.49 6.43
CA GLY A 86 26.23 -24.09 6.01
C GLY A 86 25.14 -23.66 5.05
N TYR A 87 24.44 -24.61 4.39
CA TYR A 87 23.26 -24.32 3.57
C TYR A 87 22.11 -23.67 4.35
N TRP A 88 22.06 -23.85 5.68
CA TRP A 88 21.07 -23.17 6.50
C TRP A 88 21.30 -21.67 6.60
N GLY A 89 22.55 -21.23 6.52
CA GLY A 89 22.85 -19.80 6.39
C GLY A 89 22.29 -19.22 5.11
N ALA A 90 22.46 -19.94 3.97
CA ALA A 90 21.90 -19.54 2.68
C ALA A 90 20.35 -19.49 2.74
N ILE A 91 19.69 -20.50 3.31
CA ILE A 91 18.25 -20.52 3.52
C ILE A 91 17.81 -19.31 4.37
N SER A 92 18.53 -19.01 5.45
CA SER A 92 18.24 -17.86 6.31
C SER A 92 18.39 -16.53 5.57
N ALA A 93 19.43 -16.39 4.74
CA ALA A 93 19.61 -15.20 3.93
C ALA A 93 18.46 -15.00 2.93
N ILE A 94 17.99 -16.07 2.28
CA ILE A 94 16.83 -16.01 1.37
C ILE A 94 15.56 -15.59 2.10
N ILE A 95 15.29 -16.15 3.29
CA ILE A 95 14.08 -15.85 4.06
C ILE A 95 14.08 -14.41 4.58
N VAL A 96 15.25 -13.92 5.00
CA VAL A 96 15.39 -12.61 5.65
C VAL A 96 15.47 -11.47 4.65
N LEU A 97 16.09 -11.70 3.48
CA LEU A 97 16.27 -10.64 2.48
C LEU A 97 14.93 -10.29 1.84
N GLN A 98 14.48 -9.06 2.11
CA GLN A 98 13.23 -8.52 1.61
C GLN A 98 13.48 -7.47 0.50
N SER A 99 12.41 -7.02 -0.12
CA SER A 99 12.46 -6.04 -1.22
C SER A 99 13.04 -4.68 -0.79
N ASN A 100 12.95 -4.31 0.48
CA ASN A 100 13.49 -3.07 1.03
C ASN A 100 14.28 -3.33 2.33
N PHE A 101 15.14 -2.39 2.70
CA PHE A 101 16.02 -2.52 3.86
C PHE A 101 15.26 -2.63 5.18
N GLY A 102 14.24 -1.80 5.41
CA GLY A 102 13.46 -1.81 6.65
C GLY A 102 12.72 -3.13 6.88
N ALA A 103 12.14 -3.71 5.82
CA ALA A 103 11.52 -5.03 5.89
C ALA A 103 12.56 -6.14 6.14
N THR A 104 13.78 -6.01 5.59
CA THR A 104 14.89 -6.95 5.88
C THR A 104 15.27 -6.92 7.36
N ILE A 105 15.33 -5.74 7.99
CA ILE A 105 15.61 -5.62 9.44
C ILE A 105 14.50 -6.26 10.27
N THR A 106 13.24 -6.03 9.91
CA THR A 106 12.10 -6.66 10.60
C THR A 106 12.14 -8.18 10.49
N ALA A 107 12.37 -8.72 9.28
CA ALA A 107 12.50 -10.14 9.05
C ALA A 107 13.71 -10.75 9.78
N SER A 108 14.83 -10.01 9.87
CA SER A 108 16.02 -10.39 10.64
C SER A 108 15.68 -10.55 12.12
N ARG A 109 15.00 -9.57 12.71
CA ARG A 109 14.56 -9.62 14.12
C ARG A 109 13.66 -10.81 14.37
N ASP A 110 12.66 -11.02 13.54
CA ASP A 110 11.74 -12.15 13.67
C ASP A 110 12.49 -13.49 13.55
N ARG A 111 13.48 -13.58 12.66
CA ARG A 111 14.31 -14.77 12.50
C ARG A 111 15.18 -15.03 13.72
N ILE A 112 15.84 -14.01 14.27
CA ILE A 112 16.66 -14.15 15.47
C ILE A 112 15.81 -14.64 16.65
N LEU A 113 14.71 -13.94 16.94
CA LEU A 113 13.84 -14.26 18.07
C LEU A 113 13.24 -15.66 17.94
N GLY A 114 12.75 -16.01 16.75
CA GLY A 114 12.22 -17.35 16.50
C GLY A 114 13.27 -18.44 16.65
N THR A 115 14.48 -18.21 16.17
CA THR A 115 15.58 -19.19 16.29
C THR A 115 16.02 -19.35 17.74
N LEU A 116 16.14 -18.27 18.52
CA LEU A 116 16.54 -18.34 19.92
C LEU A 116 15.49 -19.05 20.78
N ILE A 117 14.20 -18.70 20.63
CA ILE A 117 13.11 -19.38 21.33
C ILE A 117 13.05 -20.85 20.90
N GLY A 118 13.12 -21.12 19.60
CA GLY A 118 13.09 -22.47 19.07
C GLY A 118 14.28 -23.32 19.54
N ALA A 119 15.48 -22.73 19.60
CA ALA A 119 16.68 -23.41 20.11
C ALA A 119 16.57 -23.72 21.60
N ALA A 120 16.09 -22.77 22.40
CA ALA A 120 15.91 -22.99 23.84
C ALA A 120 14.89 -24.11 24.12
N PHE A 121 13.71 -24.07 23.48
CA PHE A 121 12.69 -25.11 23.67
C PHE A 121 13.13 -26.45 23.07
N GLY A 122 13.67 -26.46 21.86
CA GLY A 122 14.14 -27.68 21.20
C GLY A 122 15.23 -28.39 22.01
N PHE A 123 16.19 -27.63 22.54
CA PHE A 123 17.22 -28.18 23.42
C PHE A 123 16.63 -28.70 24.76
N THR A 124 15.85 -27.87 25.45
CA THR A 124 15.29 -28.25 26.75
C THR A 124 14.45 -29.51 26.66
N PHE A 125 13.55 -29.60 25.68
CA PHE A 125 12.70 -30.78 25.53
C PHE A 125 13.45 -32.00 24.97
N SER A 126 14.55 -31.82 24.23
CA SER A 126 15.39 -32.95 23.84
C SER A 126 16.05 -33.68 25.00
N LEU A 127 16.24 -33.01 26.16
CA LEU A 127 16.75 -33.63 27.37
C LEU A 127 15.80 -34.68 27.96
N PHE A 128 14.50 -34.53 27.70
CA PHE A 128 13.47 -35.51 28.15
C PHE A 128 13.22 -36.62 27.11
N GLY A 129 14.06 -36.68 26.08
CA GLY A 129 13.95 -37.64 24.99
C GLY A 129 13.18 -37.13 23.77
N THR A 130 13.34 -37.82 22.64
CA THR A 130 12.73 -37.45 21.33
C THR A 130 11.35 -38.10 21.12
N LEU A 131 10.59 -38.36 22.19
CA LEU A 131 9.25 -38.90 22.08
C LEU A 131 8.31 -37.92 21.37
N PRO A 132 7.37 -38.40 20.56
CA PRO A 132 6.45 -37.52 19.82
C PRO A 132 5.71 -36.51 20.69
N TRP A 133 5.35 -36.87 21.90
CA TRP A 133 4.67 -36.00 22.88
C TRP A 133 5.54 -34.81 23.31
N ASN A 134 6.84 -35.07 23.56
CA ASN A 134 7.78 -33.99 23.94
C ASN A 134 7.93 -32.96 22.80
N TYR A 135 7.98 -33.42 21.56
CA TYR A 135 8.03 -32.57 20.42
C TYR A 135 6.75 -31.71 20.26
N ILE A 136 5.56 -32.33 20.36
CA ILE A 136 4.29 -31.63 20.29
C ILE A 136 4.21 -30.57 21.39
N LEU A 137 4.58 -30.92 22.61
CA LEU A 137 4.54 -30.00 23.75
C LEU A 137 5.54 -28.84 23.59
N ALA A 138 6.76 -29.11 23.09
CA ALA A 138 7.76 -28.09 22.81
C ALA A 138 7.25 -27.06 21.82
N VAL A 139 6.69 -27.52 20.69
CA VAL A 139 6.14 -26.63 19.64
C VAL A 139 4.95 -25.85 20.20
N PHE A 140 4.04 -26.51 20.91
CA PHE A 140 2.84 -25.88 21.48
C PHE A 140 3.21 -24.74 22.45
N LEU A 141 4.09 -25.00 23.40
CA LEU A 141 4.52 -24.00 24.38
C LEU A 141 5.31 -22.85 23.75
N ALA A 142 6.17 -23.13 22.78
CA ALA A 142 6.92 -22.11 22.07
C ALA A 142 5.99 -21.17 21.27
N VAL A 143 4.95 -21.72 20.60
CA VAL A 143 3.95 -20.93 19.85
C VAL A 143 3.13 -20.06 20.80
N ILE A 144 2.69 -20.60 21.97
CA ILE A 144 1.98 -19.83 22.99
C ILE A 144 2.87 -18.69 23.50
N LEU A 145 4.13 -18.98 23.87
CA LEU A 145 5.05 -17.97 24.36
C LEU A 145 5.25 -16.85 23.32
N CYS A 146 5.47 -17.19 22.05
CA CYS A 146 5.57 -16.21 20.98
C CYS A 146 4.28 -15.37 20.85
N GLY A 147 3.11 -16.01 21.01
CA GLY A 147 1.82 -15.33 20.98
C GLY A 147 1.65 -14.32 22.12
N LEU A 148 2.00 -14.72 23.34
CA LEU A 148 1.95 -13.86 24.54
C LEU A 148 2.92 -12.68 24.46
N LEU A 149 4.08 -12.88 23.83
CA LEU A 149 5.08 -11.83 23.60
C LEU A 149 4.77 -10.93 22.36
N GLY A 150 3.66 -11.18 21.63
CA GLY A 150 3.31 -10.44 20.41
C GLY A 150 4.18 -10.78 19.20
N LEU A 151 4.99 -11.84 19.25
CA LEU A 151 5.95 -12.27 18.22
C LEU A 151 5.33 -13.25 17.23
N ARG A 152 4.19 -12.89 16.62
CA ARG A 152 3.42 -13.79 15.74
C ARG A 152 4.22 -14.34 14.56
N ASN A 153 5.07 -13.53 13.93
CA ASN A 153 5.89 -13.97 12.81
C ASN A 153 7.02 -14.92 13.23
N SER A 154 7.59 -14.69 14.41
CA SER A 154 8.68 -15.50 14.99
C SER A 154 8.22 -16.92 15.39
N SER A 155 6.92 -17.12 15.68
CA SER A 155 6.38 -18.41 16.12
C SER A 155 6.59 -19.53 15.11
N ARG A 156 6.41 -19.25 13.80
CA ARG A 156 6.65 -20.20 12.71
C ARG A 156 8.11 -20.62 12.65
N LEU A 157 9.01 -19.64 12.84
CA LEU A 157 10.45 -19.85 12.80
C LEU A 157 10.94 -20.62 14.02
N ALA A 158 10.33 -20.41 15.21
CA ALA A 158 10.58 -21.19 16.41
C ALA A 158 10.19 -22.67 16.19
N GLY A 159 9.00 -22.92 15.65
CA GLY A 159 8.55 -24.28 15.33
C GLY A 159 9.50 -25.02 14.37
N VAL A 160 9.95 -24.35 13.30
CA VAL A 160 10.95 -24.92 12.38
C VAL A 160 12.26 -25.26 13.11
N THR A 161 12.75 -24.38 13.99
CA THR A 161 14.00 -24.60 14.72
C THR A 161 13.86 -25.76 15.71
N ILE A 162 12.76 -25.88 16.43
CA ILE A 162 12.45 -27.01 17.33
C ILE A 162 12.45 -28.33 16.53
N THR A 163 11.76 -28.34 15.38
CA THR A 163 11.69 -29.52 14.50
C THR A 163 13.08 -30.00 14.10
N ILE A 164 13.96 -29.07 13.71
CA ILE A 164 15.34 -29.41 13.31
C ILE A 164 16.12 -29.99 14.49
N ILE A 165 16.06 -29.36 15.67
CA ILE A 165 16.85 -29.78 16.84
C ILE A 165 16.38 -31.12 17.39
N MET A 166 15.07 -31.40 17.38
CA MET A 166 14.51 -32.61 17.97
C MET A 166 14.40 -33.79 17.00
N LEU A 167 14.15 -33.56 15.72
CA LEU A 167 13.86 -34.62 14.76
C LEU A 167 15.02 -34.94 13.81
N VAL A 168 15.98 -34.02 13.60
CA VAL A 168 17.15 -34.34 12.78
C VAL A 168 18.11 -35.21 13.57
N GLN A 169 18.31 -36.44 13.09
CA GLN A 169 19.23 -37.36 13.71
C GLN A 169 20.67 -36.90 13.49
N THR A 170 21.35 -36.54 14.53
CA THR A 170 22.77 -36.17 14.53
C THR A 170 23.54 -37.07 15.49
N SER A 171 24.75 -37.46 15.08
CA SER A 171 25.67 -38.25 15.92
C SER A 171 26.28 -37.44 17.09
N GLY A 172 25.85 -36.19 17.27
CA GLY A 172 26.39 -35.25 18.23
C GLY A 172 25.39 -34.84 19.33
N SER A 173 25.85 -34.04 20.27
CA SER A 173 25.01 -33.54 21.37
C SER A 173 24.04 -32.46 20.88
N HIS A 174 22.78 -32.49 21.33
CA HIS A 174 21.72 -31.58 20.93
C HIS A 174 22.03 -30.08 21.20
N TRP A 175 22.81 -29.78 22.25
CA TRP A 175 23.18 -28.40 22.55
C TRP A 175 24.15 -27.83 21.50
N LEU A 176 25.06 -28.66 20.98
CA LEU A 176 25.99 -28.25 19.93
C LEU A 176 25.24 -28.01 18.60
N LEU A 177 24.25 -28.84 18.30
CA LEU A 177 23.36 -28.65 17.16
C LEU A 177 22.58 -27.34 17.29
N ALA A 178 22.03 -27.03 18.48
CA ALA A 178 21.32 -25.79 18.72
C ALA A 178 22.25 -24.57 18.54
N LEU A 179 23.50 -24.63 19.02
CA LEU A 179 24.48 -23.56 18.87
C LEU A 179 24.87 -23.34 17.40
N HIS A 180 25.14 -24.43 16.66
CA HIS A 180 25.43 -24.36 15.22
C HIS A 180 24.27 -23.73 14.46
N ARG A 181 23.00 -24.06 14.79
CA ARG A 181 21.81 -23.45 14.18
C ARG A 181 21.77 -21.95 14.38
N VAL A 182 21.99 -21.51 15.60
CA VAL A 182 22.02 -20.06 15.89
C VAL A 182 23.14 -19.38 15.08
N GLY A 183 24.33 -19.96 15.04
CA GLY A 183 25.47 -19.42 14.28
C GLY A 183 25.21 -19.33 12.77
N GLU A 184 24.66 -20.39 12.16
CA GLU A 184 24.34 -20.42 10.73
C GLU A 184 23.24 -19.42 10.37
N VAL A 185 22.20 -19.31 11.21
CA VAL A 185 21.15 -18.33 11.02
C VAL A 185 21.69 -16.91 11.14
N MET A 186 22.56 -16.66 12.13
CA MET A 186 23.20 -15.33 12.29
C MET A 186 24.08 -14.98 11.10
N LEU A 187 24.84 -15.93 10.56
CA LEU A 187 25.62 -15.74 9.32
C LEU A 187 24.71 -15.31 8.16
N GLY A 188 23.59 -16.03 7.96
CA GLY A 188 22.62 -15.70 6.92
C GLY A 188 22.03 -14.30 7.07
N ILE A 189 21.70 -13.89 8.31
CA ILE A 189 21.18 -12.58 8.62
C ILE A 189 22.22 -11.48 8.33
N ILE A 190 23.45 -11.65 8.77
CA ILE A 190 24.53 -10.69 8.55
C ILE A 190 24.75 -10.46 7.05
N VAL A 191 24.87 -11.55 6.28
CA VAL A 191 25.05 -11.48 4.82
C VAL A 191 23.84 -10.81 4.15
N ALA A 192 22.62 -11.14 4.56
CA ALA A 192 21.40 -10.54 4.00
C ALA A 192 21.36 -9.03 4.25
N ILE A 193 21.70 -8.57 5.46
CA ILE A 193 21.79 -7.15 5.81
C ILE A 193 22.87 -6.44 4.97
N LEU A 194 24.07 -7.04 4.87
CA LEU A 194 25.16 -6.47 4.07
C LEU A 194 24.77 -6.33 2.59
N VAL A 195 24.21 -7.38 1.99
CA VAL A 195 23.74 -7.32 0.61
C VAL A 195 22.61 -6.33 0.43
N SER A 196 21.67 -6.26 1.38
CA SER A 196 20.55 -5.28 1.32
C SER A 196 21.02 -3.82 1.38
N THR A 197 22.13 -3.55 2.11
CA THR A 197 22.67 -2.19 2.27
C THR A 197 23.64 -1.79 1.16
N LEU A 198 24.46 -2.73 0.67
CA LEU A 198 25.53 -2.44 -0.28
C LEU A 198 25.09 -2.58 -1.73
N VAL A 199 24.16 -3.51 -2.01
CA VAL A 199 23.74 -3.83 -3.39
C VAL A 199 22.41 -3.14 -3.67
N PHE A 200 22.43 -2.00 -4.38
CA PHE A 200 21.23 -1.22 -4.76
C PHE A 200 20.27 -0.98 -3.58
N PRO A 201 20.63 -0.15 -2.60
CA PRO A 201 19.80 0.07 -1.42
C PRO A 201 18.43 0.63 -1.80
N ASP A 202 17.40 -0.12 -1.48
CA ASP A 202 16.01 0.27 -1.73
C ASP A 202 15.38 0.72 -0.42
N ARG A 203 15.20 2.04 -0.27
CA ARG A 203 14.71 2.66 0.95
C ARG A 203 13.20 2.73 0.96
N ALA A 204 12.58 2.15 1.97
CA ALA A 204 11.13 2.17 2.15
C ALA A 204 10.58 3.60 2.24
N ARG A 205 11.35 4.55 2.81
CA ARG A 205 10.95 5.97 2.89
C ARG A 205 10.76 6.62 1.52
N LEU A 206 11.65 6.36 0.57
CA LEU A 206 11.51 6.91 -0.78
C LEU A 206 10.28 6.35 -1.48
N ARG A 207 10.03 5.06 -1.31
CA ARG A 207 8.83 4.41 -1.85
C ARG A 207 7.56 4.92 -1.18
N LEU A 208 7.58 5.08 0.15
CA LEU A 208 6.45 5.63 0.88
C LEU A 208 6.11 7.03 0.39
N ARG A 209 7.12 7.88 0.14
CA ARG A 209 6.93 9.21 -0.40
C ARG A 209 6.26 9.18 -1.78
N GLU A 210 6.75 8.34 -2.69
CA GLU A 210 6.13 8.15 -4.01
C GLU A 210 4.71 7.60 -3.88
N GLY A 211 4.50 6.62 -3.00
CA GLY A 211 3.21 6.03 -2.72
C GLY A 211 2.21 7.02 -2.14
N LEU A 212 2.64 7.87 -1.20
CA LEU A 212 1.80 8.94 -0.64
C LEU A 212 1.43 9.98 -1.70
N ALA A 213 2.37 10.38 -2.57
CA ALA A 213 2.05 11.29 -3.67
C ALA A 213 0.98 10.69 -4.59
N GLN A 214 1.09 9.41 -4.92
CA GLN A 214 0.10 8.70 -5.73
C GLN A 214 -1.24 8.55 -4.99
N GLU A 215 -1.23 8.29 -3.68
CA GLU A 215 -2.42 8.22 -2.84
C GLU A 215 -3.24 9.51 -2.92
N PHE A 216 -2.62 10.68 -2.75
CA PHE A 216 -3.33 11.96 -2.86
C PHE A 216 -3.92 12.19 -4.26
N LEU A 217 -3.28 11.73 -5.34
CA LEU A 217 -3.84 11.79 -6.70
C LEU A 217 -5.06 10.86 -6.86
N ILE A 218 -5.00 9.65 -6.31
CA ILE A 218 -6.12 8.69 -6.34
C ILE A 218 -7.30 9.21 -5.52
N LEU A 219 -7.03 9.77 -4.33
CA LEU A 219 -8.06 10.40 -3.48
C LEU A 219 -8.73 11.58 -4.19
N GLY A 220 -7.96 12.39 -4.93
CA GLY A 220 -8.49 13.45 -5.77
C GLY A 220 -9.41 12.92 -6.88
N SER A 221 -9.02 11.85 -7.57
CA SER A 221 -9.85 11.22 -8.60
C SER A 221 -11.10 10.57 -8.03
N PHE A 222 -11.01 9.97 -6.85
CA PHE A 222 -12.16 9.42 -6.14
C PHE A 222 -13.14 10.52 -5.73
N PHE A 223 -12.64 11.64 -5.18
CA PHE A 223 -13.42 12.83 -4.87
C PHE A 223 -14.18 13.39 -6.07
N GLU A 224 -13.48 13.60 -7.20
CA GLU A 224 -14.08 14.09 -8.46
C GLU A 224 -15.19 13.15 -8.93
N THR A 225 -14.94 11.84 -8.87
CA THR A 225 -15.91 10.82 -9.28
C THR A 225 -17.17 10.83 -8.40
N ILE A 226 -17.04 11.00 -7.08
CA ILE A 226 -18.17 11.11 -6.16
C ILE A 226 -19.04 12.34 -6.50
N LEU A 227 -18.42 13.51 -6.69
CA LEU A 227 -19.16 14.74 -6.91
C LEU A 227 -19.81 14.81 -8.30
N HIS A 228 -19.26 14.14 -9.31
CA HIS A 228 -19.97 13.97 -10.59
C HIS A 228 -21.26 13.15 -10.45
N GLY A 229 -21.37 12.33 -9.38
CA GLY A 229 -22.60 11.63 -9.04
C GLY A 229 -23.64 12.50 -8.29
N PHE A 230 -23.25 13.64 -7.75
CA PHE A 230 -24.17 14.52 -6.99
C PHE A 230 -25.10 15.27 -7.93
N GLY A 231 -26.40 15.02 -7.83
CA GLY A 231 -27.41 15.56 -8.77
C GLY A 231 -27.45 14.87 -10.15
N GLY A 232 -26.62 13.84 -10.39
CA GLY A 232 -26.52 13.10 -11.63
C GLY A 232 -26.61 11.58 -11.44
N GLN A 233 -26.35 10.79 -12.50
CA GLN A 233 -26.29 9.34 -12.37
C GLN A 233 -24.99 8.89 -11.69
N PRO A 234 -25.04 7.84 -10.84
CA PRO A 234 -23.84 7.31 -10.20
C PRO A 234 -22.82 6.87 -11.27
N PRO A 235 -21.57 7.30 -11.17
CA PRO A 235 -20.55 6.92 -12.13
C PRO A 235 -20.26 5.42 -12.04
N PRO A 236 -20.16 4.71 -13.16
CA PRO A 236 -20.06 3.23 -13.20
C PRO A 236 -18.76 2.68 -12.59
N LYS A 237 -17.80 3.53 -12.22
CA LYS A 237 -16.46 3.16 -11.71
C LYS A 237 -16.17 3.55 -10.28
N LEU A 238 -17.16 4.01 -9.52
CA LEU A 238 -16.97 4.51 -8.16
C LEU A 238 -16.35 3.45 -7.24
N ALA A 239 -16.82 2.21 -7.32
CA ALA A 239 -16.29 1.11 -6.54
C ALA A 239 -14.83 0.76 -6.88
N GLU A 240 -14.41 0.91 -8.15
CA GLU A 240 -13.01 0.72 -8.57
C GLU A 240 -12.11 1.76 -7.89
N PHE A 241 -12.45 3.05 -7.96
CA PHE A 241 -11.67 4.12 -7.31
C PHE A 241 -11.56 3.95 -5.81
N ARG A 242 -12.64 3.54 -5.14
CA ARG A 242 -12.61 3.24 -3.71
C ARG A 242 -11.67 2.06 -3.40
N GLN A 243 -11.69 1.01 -4.21
CA GLN A 243 -10.82 -0.15 -4.03
C GLN A 243 -9.36 0.22 -4.27
N ASP A 244 -9.05 0.97 -5.33
CA ASP A 244 -7.69 1.45 -5.63
C ASP A 244 -7.15 2.32 -4.50
N ALA A 245 -7.96 3.21 -3.94
CA ALA A 245 -7.58 4.03 -2.78
C ALA A 245 -7.27 3.16 -1.55
N LEU A 246 -8.12 2.16 -1.25
CA LEU A 246 -7.91 1.22 -0.15
C LEU A 246 -6.62 0.41 -0.31
N ASP A 247 -6.35 -0.09 -1.49
CA ASP A 247 -5.17 -0.92 -1.74
C ASP A 247 -3.90 -0.08 -1.68
N THR A 248 -3.94 1.16 -2.16
CA THR A 248 -2.84 2.13 -2.02
C THR A 248 -2.58 2.48 -0.56
N LEU A 249 -3.62 2.75 0.23
CA LEU A 249 -3.51 2.99 1.68
C LEU A 249 -2.88 1.79 2.42
N ARG A 250 -3.28 0.57 2.10
CA ARG A 250 -2.71 -0.65 2.69
C ARG A 250 -1.23 -0.80 2.36
N LEU A 251 -0.86 -0.57 1.10
CA LEU A 251 0.53 -0.62 0.66
C LEU A 251 1.38 0.43 1.36
N ASN A 252 0.90 1.68 1.44
CA ASN A 252 1.61 2.77 2.10
C ASN A 252 1.76 2.53 3.61
N ASN A 253 0.77 1.93 4.28
CA ASN A 253 0.89 1.53 5.68
C ASN A 253 1.99 0.47 5.89
N ALA A 254 2.10 -0.52 5.00
CA ALA A 254 3.17 -1.51 5.06
C ALA A 254 4.56 -0.87 4.82
N LEU A 255 4.65 0.09 3.90
CA LEU A 255 5.88 0.86 3.66
C LEU A 255 6.23 1.77 4.84
N LEU A 256 5.23 2.36 5.52
CA LEU A 256 5.44 3.18 6.72
C LEU A 256 6.04 2.34 7.86
N GLU A 257 5.52 1.14 8.10
CA GLU A 257 6.09 0.22 9.10
C GLU A 257 7.53 -0.19 8.74
N ALA A 258 7.82 -0.45 7.47
CA ALA A 258 9.17 -0.74 7.02
C ALA A 258 10.10 0.48 7.19
N ALA A 259 9.62 1.68 6.87
CA ALA A 259 10.37 2.93 7.00
C ALA A 259 10.71 3.29 8.46
N ARG A 260 9.90 2.85 9.43
CA ARG A 260 10.18 3.02 10.87
C ARG A 260 11.46 2.31 11.31
N ASN A 261 11.81 1.20 10.68
CA ASN A 261 12.99 0.39 11.00
C ASN A 261 14.23 0.81 10.21
N GLU A 262 14.14 1.84 9.34
CA GLU A 262 15.31 2.39 8.67
C GLU A 262 16.07 3.37 9.58
N PRO A 263 17.42 3.38 9.52
CA PRO A 263 18.22 4.35 10.26
C PRO A 263 17.85 5.78 9.88
N SER A 264 17.87 6.68 10.87
CA SER A 264 17.61 8.10 10.66
C SER A 264 18.73 8.70 9.82
N GLY A 265 18.38 9.19 8.64
CA GLY A 265 19.33 9.81 7.72
C GLY A 265 18.77 9.85 6.30
N GLY A 266 18.24 11.00 5.89
CA GLY A 266 17.72 11.23 4.55
C GLY A 266 16.58 12.24 4.52
N PRO A 267 16.29 12.84 3.35
CA PRO A 267 15.27 13.86 3.21
C PRO A 267 13.89 13.31 3.55
N GLY A 268 13.18 14.04 4.39
CA GLY A 268 11.84 13.72 4.90
C GLY A 268 11.88 13.18 6.33
N SER A 269 11.38 14.00 7.27
CA SER A 269 11.27 13.56 8.66
C SER A 269 10.34 12.35 8.74
N ARG A 270 10.66 11.39 9.62
CA ARG A 270 9.80 10.22 9.88
C ARG A 270 8.41 10.67 10.34
N GLU A 271 8.36 11.77 11.06
CA GLU A 271 7.15 12.38 11.60
C GLU A 271 6.28 12.92 10.48
N GLY A 272 6.82 13.71 9.54
CA GLY A 272 6.08 14.25 8.42
C GLY A 272 5.44 13.19 7.52
N LEU A 273 6.16 12.10 7.20
CA LEU A 273 5.59 11.00 6.43
C LEU A 273 4.48 10.26 7.19
N THR A 274 4.61 10.12 8.52
CA THR A 274 3.58 9.52 9.37
C THR A 274 2.33 10.39 9.40
N THR A 275 2.51 11.69 9.58
CA THR A 275 1.42 12.69 9.60
C THR A 275 0.69 12.74 8.25
N LEU A 276 1.43 12.76 7.13
CA LEU A 276 0.83 12.72 5.80
C LEU A 276 0.04 11.44 5.53
N SER A 277 0.53 10.29 5.98
CA SER A 277 -0.22 9.02 5.89
C SER A 277 -1.51 9.05 6.73
N GLN A 278 -1.50 9.71 7.90
CA GLN A 278 -2.70 9.92 8.72
C GLN A 278 -3.71 10.83 8.03
N PHE A 279 -3.25 11.92 7.39
CA PHE A 279 -4.13 12.79 6.61
C PHE A 279 -4.76 12.05 5.43
N GLY A 280 -3.99 11.28 4.67
CA GLY A 280 -4.50 10.47 3.57
C GLY A 280 -5.63 9.54 4.03
N ARG A 281 -5.42 8.86 5.16
CA ARG A 281 -6.45 7.99 5.76
C ARG A 281 -7.70 8.78 6.19
N SER A 282 -7.53 9.90 6.87
CA SER A 282 -8.65 10.73 7.33
C SER A 282 -9.45 11.33 6.16
N ILE A 283 -8.75 11.69 5.07
CA ILE A 283 -9.40 12.15 3.83
C ILE A 283 -10.17 11.00 3.18
N PHE A 284 -9.59 9.80 3.11
CA PHE A 284 -10.30 8.63 2.58
C PHE A 284 -11.58 8.33 3.35
N ASP A 285 -11.54 8.35 4.70
CA ASP A 285 -12.71 8.12 5.53
C ASP A 285 -13.79 9.21 5.30
N ALA A 286 -13.38 10.48 5.11
CA ALA A 286 -14.29 11.57 4.78
C ALA A 286 -14.89 11.41 3.35
N LEU A 287 -14.12 10.90 2.39
CA LEU A 287 -14.58 10.61 1.02
C LEU A 287 -15.60 9.47 1.00
N VAL A 288 -15.38 8.41 1.78
CA VAL A 288 -16.35 7.31 1.91
C VAL A 288 -17.66 7.83 2.53
N ALA A 289 -17.59 8.70 3.54
CA ALA A 289 -18.77 9.31 4.11
C ALA A 289 -19.49 10.25 3.12
N LEU A 290 -18.74 11.00 2.30
CA LEU A 290 -19.28 11.80 1.21
C LEU A 290 -19.95 10.93 0.14
N GLU A 291 -19.36 9.78 -0.23
CA GLU A 291 -19.97 8.81 -1.17
C GLU A 291 -21.36 8.39 -0.69
N PHE A 292 -21.49 8.03 0.59
CA PHE A 292 -22.80 7.67 1.15
C PHE A 292 -23.78 8.84 1.16
N ALA A 293 -23.32 10.07 1.43
CA ALA A 293 -24.19 11.25 1.42
C ALA A 293 -24.72 11.59 0.02
N VAL A 294 -23.97 11.23 -1.03
CA VAL A 294 -24.33 11.49 -2.43
C VAL A 294 -25.18 10.37 -3.05
N GLN A 295 -25.18 9.16 -2.47
CA GLN A 295 -25.69 7.93 -3.09
C GLN A 295 -27.13 8.04 -3.61
N ASP A 296 -28.01 8.76 -2.93
CA ASP A 296 -29.43 8.89 -3.29
C ASP A 296 -29.83 10.29 -3.81
N SER A 297 -28.85 11.09 -4.26
CA SER A 297 -29.05 12.49 -4.65
C SER A 297 -29.37 12.71 -6.13
N HIS A 298 -29.61 11.65 -6.90
CA HIS A 298 -29.65 11.69 -8.38
C HIS A 298 -30.78 12.56 -8.96
N GLN A 299 -31.82 12.85 -8.19
CA GLN A 299 -32.97 13.64 -8.62
C GLN A 299 -33.20 14.87 -7.71
N ASP A 300 -32.23 15.21 -6.89
CA ASP A 300 -32.37 16.31 -5.94
C ASP A 300 -32.30 17.66 -6.66
N GLU A 301 -33.44 18.35 -6.74
CA GLU A 301 -33.52 19.71 -7.31
C GLU A 301 -32.69 20.72 -6.49
N TYR A 302 -32.63 20.53 -5.18
CA TYR A 302 -31.79 21.35 -4.31
C TYR A 302 -30.31 21.23 -4.65
N ALA A 303 -29.83 20.02 -4.94
CA ALA A 303 -28.45 19.77 -5.39
C ALA A 303 -28.14 20.44 -6.72
N ASN A 304 -29.10 20.40 -7.68
CA ASN A 304 -28.94 21.02 -8.99
C ASN A 304 -28.75 22.55 -8.89
N GLN A 305 -29.40 23.20 -7.95
CA GLN A 305 -29.27 24.65 -7.74
C GLN A 305 -27.95 25.07 -7.08
N LEU A 306 -27.19 24.12 -6.53
CA LEU A 306 -25.87 24.35 -5.93
C LEU A 306 -24.71 24.07 -6.89
N GLN A 307 -24.98 23.54 -8.08
CA GLN A 307 -23.94 23.11 -9.05
C GLN A 307 -22.89 24.18 -9.37
N PRO A 308 -23.22 25.49 -9.57
CA PRO A 308 -22.20 26.49 -9.90
C PRO A 308 -21.13 26.63 -8.81
N GLU A 309 -21.54 26.74 -7.54
CA GLU A 309 -20.66 26.91 -6.39
C GLU A 309 -19.89 25.60 -6.09
N LEU A 310 -20.54 24.46 -6.27
CA LEU A 310 -19.90 23.16 -6.16
C LEU A 310 -18.81 22.96 -7.22
N GLY A 311 -19.01 23.44 -8.45
CA GLY A 311 -18.03 23.36 -9.53
C GLY A 311 -16.74 24.12 -9.21
N HIS A 312 -16.83 25.31 -8.61
CA HIS A 312 -15.66 26.08 -8.18
C HIS A 312 -14.93 25.38 -7.02
N LEU A 313 -15.64 24.99 -5.97
CA LEU A 313 -15.06 24.29 -4.83
C LEU A 313 -14.42 22.94 -5.25
N LEU A 314 -15.03 22.22 -6.19
CA LEU A 314 -14.47 20.98 -6.74
C LEU A 314 -13.12 21.25 -7.44
N ALA A 315 -13.03 22.28 -8.27
CA ALA A 315 -11.79 22.62 -8.98
C ALA A 315 -10.67 23.00 -8.00
N ASP A 316 -11.00 23.73 -6.94
CA ASP A 316 -10.06 24.18 -5.93
C ASP A 316 -9.58 23.04 -5.03
N ILE A 317 -10.48 22.16 -4.58
CA ILE A 317 -10.11 20.94 -3.83
C ILE A 317 -9.25 20.03 -4.71
N GLN A 318 -9.59 19.83 -5.98
CA GLN A 318 -8.81 19.04 -6.92
C GLN A 318 -7.40 19.62 -7.12
N SER A 319 -7.29 20.93 -7.25
CA SER A 319 -6.00 21.63 -7.31
C SER A 319 -5.20 21.45 -6.02
N GLY A 320 -5.87 21.42 -4.88
CA GLY A 320 -5.29 21.12 -3.58
C GLY A 320 -4.66 19.73 -3.50
N PHE A 321 -5.37 18.68 -3.94
CA PHE A 321 -4.85 17.32 -4.04
C PHE A 321 -3.61 17.24 -4.92
N GLN A 322 -3.67 17.83 -6.12
CA GLN A 322 -2.54 17.86 -7.05
C GLN A 322 -1.33 18.61 -6.49
N TYR A 323 -1.57 19.70 -5.76
CA TYR A 323 -0.50 20.46 -5.12
C TYR A 323 0.20 19.64 -4.04
N VAL A 324 -0.55 19.02 -3.11
CA VAL A 324 0.01 18.18 -2.05
C VAL A 324 0.81 17.02 -2.67
N ALA A 325 0.28 16.34 -3.68
CA ALA A 325 0.97 15.26 -4.38
C ALA A 325 2.29 15.74 -5.02
N LYS A 326 2.31 16.91 -5.67
CA LYS A 326 3.51 17.52 -6.25
C LYS A 326 4.54 17.86 -5.18
N CYS A 327 4.14 18.44 -4.05
CA CYS A 327 5.03 18.77 -2.94
C CYS A 327 5.66 17.50 -2.36
N ILE A 328 4.88 16.44 -2.12
CA ILE A 328 5.38 15.15 -1.65
C ILE A 328 6.37 14.55 -2.66
N HIS A 329 6.09 14.62 -3.95
CA HIS A 329 6.97 14.08 -4.98
C HIS A 329 8.27 14.88 -5.09
N SER A 330 8.20 16.21 -5.07
CA SER A 330 9.32 17.12 -5.32
C SER A 330 10.15 17.46 -4.10
N TRP A 331 9.80 17.05 -2.92
CA TRP A 331 10.35 17.28 -1.56
C TRP A 331 11.56 18.24 -1.38
N ARG A 332 12.37 18.40 -2.42
CA ARG A 332 13.57 19.27 -2.46
C ARG A 332 13.29 20.66 -3.04
N PHE A 333 12.18 20.85 -3.73
CA PHE A 333 11.87 22.08 -4.43
C PHE A 333 10.67 22.75 -3.79
N HIS A 334 10.83 24.01 -3.42
CA HIS A 334 9.70 24.83 -2.99
C HIS A 334 8.77 25.06 -4.20
N ILE A 335 7.57 24.51 -4.15
CA ILE A 335 6.51 24.77 -5.11
C ILE A 335 5.65 25.87 -4.51
N PRO A 336 5.48 27.03 -5.19
CA PRO A 336 4.61 28.06 -4.66
C PRO A 336 3.18 27.53 -4.50
N PRO A 337 2.52 27.82 -3.38
CA PRO A 337 1.14 27.37 -3.17
C PRO A 337 0.22 27.99 -4.23
N PRO A 338 -0.72 27.23 -4.78
CA PRO A 338 -1.77 27.79 -5.63
C PRO A 338 -2.61 28.77 -4.79
N ASP A 339 -3.13 29.78 -5.45
CA ASP A 339 -4.05 30.74 -4.85
C ASP A 339 -5.43 30.08 -4.70
N LEU A 340 -5.60 29.35 -3.59
CA LEU A 340 -6.80 28.59 -3.25
C LEU A 340 -7.36 29.13 -1.93
N ASP A 341 -8.54 29.70 -1.99
CA ASP A 341 -9.28 30.10 -0.79
C ASP A 341 -10.47 29.18 -0.55
N LEU A 342 -10.16 27.96 -0.09
CA LEU A 342 -11.16 26.95 0.23
C LEU A 342 -12.16 27.40 1.30
N GLU A 343 -11.80 28.36 2.17
CA GLU A 343 -12.71 28.91 3.18
C GLU A 343 -13.73 29.84 2.53
N ALA A 344 -13.30 30.69 1.60
CA ALA A 344 -14.21 31.56 0.84
C ALA A 344 -15.16 30.74 -0.06
N ASP A 345 -14.66 29.66 -0.68
CA ASP A 345 -15.49 28.77 -1.48
C ASP A 345 -16.59 28.09 -0.67
N ILE A 346 -16.23 27.58 0.51
CA ILE A 346 -17.19 26.98 1.44
C ILE A 346 -18.21 28.03 1.91
N ALA A 347 -17.76 29.26 2.22
CA ALA A 347 -18.64 30.33 2.62
C ALA A 347 -19.61 30.73 1.48
N ARG A 348 -19.15 30.73 0.22
CA ARG A 348 -20.02 30.95 -0.97
C ARG A 348 -21.09 29.86 -1.09
N LEU A 349 -20.67 28.59 -0.94
CA LEU A 349 -21.62 27.47 -0.93
C LEU A 349 -22.64 27.59 0.20
N GLU A 350 -22.22 27.94 1.42
CA GLU A 350 -23.10 28.15 2.58
C GLU A 350 -24.11 29.28 2.31
N ALA A 351 -23.64 30.40 1.75
CA ALA A 351 -24.51 31.54 1.39
C ALA A 351 -25.54 31.16 0.31
N ARG A 352 -25.09 30.38 -0.69
CA ARG A 352 -25.99 29.88 -1.74
C ARG A 352 -27.04 28.92 -1.20
N MET A 353 -26.66 27.99 -0.33
CA MET A 353 -27.58 27.08 0.35
C MET A 353 -28.66 27.86 1.13
N ALA A 354 -28.29 28.94 1.82
CA ALA A 354 -29.23 29.81 2.51
C ALA A 354 -30.17 30.54 1.55
N GLN A 355 -29.66 31.07 0.42
CA GLN A 355 -30.47 31.73 -0.61
C GLN A 355 -31.49 30.77 -1.23
N VAL A 356 -31.07 29.60 -1.65
CA VAL A 356 -31.91 28.56 -2.29
C VAL A 356 -33.09 28.19 -1.35
N ARG A 357 -32.82 28.09 -0.06
CA ARG A 357 -33.84 27.80 0.94
C ARG A 357 -34.95 28.88 1.04
N HIS A 358 -34.64 30.12 0.70
CA HIS A 358 -35.59 31.26 0.73
C HIS A 358 -36.29 31.50 -0.62
N THR A 359 -36.01 30.72 -1.67
CA THR A 359 -36.62 30.93 -3.01
C THR A 359 -38.07 30.48 -3.12
N GLY A 360 -38.67 29.94 -2.06
CA GLY A 360 -40.09 29.52 -2.06
C GLY A 360 -40.37 28.23 -2.83
N VAL A 361 -39.32 27.51 -3.29
CA VAL A 361 -39.43 26.16 -3.84
C VAL A 361 -39.56 25.20 -2.67
N ASP A 362 -40.51 24.27 -2.77
CA ASP A 362 -40.76 23.29 -1.72
C ASP A 362 -39.84 22.09 -1.91
N PHE A 363 -38.70 22.12 -1.22
CA PHE A 363 -37.71 21.01 -1.25
C PHE A 363 -38.03 19.99 -0.18
N SER A 364 -37.82 18.71 -0.46
CA SER A 364 -37.98 17.66 0.53
C SER A 364 -36.97 17.80 1.68
N GLN A 365 -37.36 17.45 2.90
CA GLN A 365 -36.41 17.42 4.03
C GLN A 365 -35.20 16.53 3.78
N ALA A 366 -35.40 15.46 3.06
CA ALA A 366 -34.31 14.52 2.71
C ALA A 366 -33.27 15.18 1.79
N GLU A 367 -33.69 15.96 0.77
CA GLU A 367 -32.76 16.72 -0.11
C GLU A 367 -31.93 17.71 0.68
N ILE A 368 -32.61 18.49 1.54
CA ILE A 368 -31.94 19.48 2.39
C ILE A 368 -30.90 18.80 3.31
N LEU A 369 -31.28 17.72 3.98
CA LEU A 369 -30.34 16.97 4.86
C LEU A 369 -29.16 16.41 4.12
N ARG A 370 -29.36 15.84 2.91
CA ARG A 370 -28.26 15.34 2.06
C ARG A 370 -27.30 16.47 1.68
N ALA A 371 -27.82 17.63 1.25
CA ALA A 371 -26.98 18.76 0.89
C ALA A 371 -26.15 19.28 2.07
N TYR A 372 -26.70 19.31 3.28
CA TYR A 372 -25.94 19.66 4.49
C TYR A 372 -24.90 18.58 4.85
N ALA A 373 -25.20 17.31 4.67
CA ALA A 373 -24.24 16.23 4.86
C ALA A 373 -23.07 16.37 3.87
N VAL A 374 -23.37 16.60 2.59
CA VAL A 374 -22.35 16.86 1.56
C VAL A 374 -21.48 18.06 1.94
N GLN A 375 -22.08 19.19 2.29
CA GLN A 375 -21.38 20.40 2.75
C GLN A 375 -20.44 20.10 3.94
N LEU A 376 -20.92 19.35 4.93
CA LEU A 376 -20.12 19.00 6.12
C LEU A 376 -18.86 18.23 5.73
N HIS A 377 -19.00 17.22 4.86
CA HIS A 377 -17.87 16.41 4.40
C HIS A 377 -16.92 17.21 3.50
N LEU A 378 -17.41 18.07 2.62
CA LEU A 378 -16.59 18.99 1.84
C LEU A 378 -15.75 19.91 2.74
N LYS A 379 -16.36 20.46 3.78
CA LYS A 379 -15.66 21.29 4.79
C LYS A 379 -14.58 20.50 5.54
N GLN A 380 -14.86 19.25 5.87
CA GLN A 380 -13.88 18.36 6.50
C GLN A 380 -12.69 18.05 5.56
N ILE A 381 -12.96 17.71 4.30
CA ILE A 381 -11.92 17.44 3.29
C ILE A 381 -11.06 18.68 3.05
N ALA A 382 -11.67 19.86 2.89
CA ALA A 382 -10.95 21.11 2.70
C ALA A 382 -10.02 21.44 3.88
N ARG A 383 -10.46 21.23 5.13
CA ARG A 383 -9.63 21.40 6.33
C ARG A 383 -8.46 20.43 6.37
N LEU A 384 -8.68 19.16 6.06
CA LEU A 384 -7.63 18.15 6.02
C LEU A 384 -6.60 18.42 4.92
N LEU A 385 -7.03 18.85 3.73
CA LEU A 385 -6.15 19.28 2.65
C LEU A 385 -5.31 20.50 3.04
N ARG A 386 -5.91 21.50 3.70
CA ARG A 386 -5.16 22.66 4.20
C ARG A 386 -4.10 22.25 5.20
N ALA A 387 -4.44 21.39 6.16
CA ALA A 387 -3.48 20.86 7.14
C ALA A 387 -2.35 20.09 6.45
N SER A 388 -2.66 19.23 5.45
CA SER A 388 -1.67 18.50 4.66
C SER A 388 -0.73 19.44 3.88
N ARG A 389 -1.23 20.59 3.39
CA ARG A 389 -0.41 21.62 2.70
C ARG A 389 0.59 22.26 3.64
N VAL A 390 0.18 22.58 4.87
CA VAL A 390 1.07 23.15 5.90
C VAL A 390 2.16 22.16 6.25
N GLU A 391 1.81 20.91 6.49
CA GLU A 391 2.75 19.84 6.83
C GLU A 391 3.76 19.59 5.70
N THR A 392 3.32 19.53 4.45
CA THR A 392 4.24 19.38 3.32
C THR A 392 5.20 20.55 3.16
N SER A 393 4.76 21.77 3.46
CA SER A 393 5.59 22.96 3.41
C SER A 393 6.65 22.99 4.52
N SER A 394 6.29 22.60 5.75
CA SER A 394 7.22 22.51 6.89
C SER A 394 8.25 21.42 6.68
N ALA A 395 7.85 20.25 6.24
CA ALA A 395 8.74 19.11 5.97
C ALA A 395 9.76 19.40 4.84
N VAL A 396 9.37 20.19 3.83
CA VAL A 396 10.30 20.68 2.77
C VAL A 396 11.30 21.69 3.36
N GLY A 397 10.87 22.55 4.28
CA GLY A 397 11.75 23.49 4.98
C GLY A 397 12.82 22.81 5.82
N GLU A 398 12.44 21.81 6.62
CA GLU A 398 13.34 21.02 7.44
C GLU A 398 14.37 20.23 6.62
N ALA A 399 13.95 19.64 5.50
CA ALA A 399 14.85 18.91 4.61
C ALA A 399 15.96 19.82 4.04
N ARG A 400 15.65 21.08 3.77
CA ARG A 400 16.61 22.08 3.27
C ARG A 400 17.64 22.49 4.32
N ILE A 401 17.22 22.60 5.58
CA ILE A 401 18.12 22.94 6.70
C ILE A 401 19.08 21.79 7.02
N ALA A 402 18.63 20.55 6.85
CA ALA A 402 19.46 19.37 7.12
C ALA A 402 20.51 19.08 6.02
N GLU A 403 20.37 19.65 4.82
CA GLU A 403 21.32 19.52 3.70
C GLU A 403 22.30 20.71 3.61
N SER A 404 22.06 21.82 4.32
CA SER A 404 22.95 22.99 4.42
C SER A 404 23.93 22.83 5.59
#